data_08f091910af8570cec7b30f9aa116d92
#
_entry.id   08f091910af8570cec7b30f9aa116d92
#
_cell.length_a   1.000
_cell.length_b   1.000
_cell.length_c   1.000
_cell.angle_alpha   90.00
_cell.angle_beta   90.00
_cell.angle_gamma   90.00
#
_symmetry.space_group_name_H-M   'P 1'
#
loop_
_entity.id
_entity.type
_entity.pdbx_description
1 polymer ?
#
loop_
_entity_poly.entity_id
_entity_poly.type
_entity_poly.pdbx_seq_one_letter_code
_entity_poly.pdbx_strand_id
1 'polypeptide(L)'
;MGYTTKFKGEFTITPCPSVEFIERINLFSSKRHDEKRYPGIWCQWIINSNGNLSWNGAEKFYNYTEWLQYLVDEYFKPQGYELNGKVNYRGERFEDTGAIYIWANNIRQKYGYYDVDEDELLLSVTMDSNGKVVQEIL
;
A
#
# COMPACT_ATOMS: atom_id res chain seq x y z
N MET A 1 15.46 11.29 16.07
CA MET A 1 15.48 10.07 15.34
C MET A 1 14.09 9.62 14.95
N GLY A 2 13.96 9.12 13.78
CA GLY A 2 12.69 8.67 13.30
C GLY A 2 12.47 7.19 13.53
N TYR A 3 11.32 6.72 13.12
CA TYR A 3 10.94 5.33 13.18
C TYR A 3 10.80 4.83 11.75
N THR A 4 11.47 3.73 11.41
CA THR A 4 11.47 3.22 10.03
C THR A 4 10.69 1.92 9.94
N THR A 5 9.78 1.88 8.96
CA THR A 5 9.04 0.67 8.59
C THR A 5 9.50 0.23 7.21
N LYS A 6 9.72 -1.07 7.06
CA LYS A 6 10.11 -1.65 5.79
C LYS A 6 8.92 -2.38 5.18
N PHE A 7 8.86 -2.37 3.87
CA PHE A 7 7.74 -2.96 3.13
C PHE A 7 8.26 -3.95 2.11
N LYS A 8 7.50 -5.01 1.88
CA LYS A 8 7.84 -6.03 0.90
C LYS A 8 6.57 -6.41 0.14
N GLY A 9 6.65 -6.34 -1.17
CA GLY A 9 5.53 -6.66 -2.04
C GLY A 9 5.11 -5.47 -2.87
N GLU A 10 4.13 -5.69 -3.72
CA GLU A 10 3.64 -4.68 -4.65
C GLU A 10 2.14 -4.83 -4.83
N PHE A 11 1.49 -3.71 -5.15
CA PHE A 11 0.09 -3.73 -5.58
C PHE A 11 0.05 -3.63 -7.09
N THR A 12 -0.77 -4.47 -7.71
CA THR A 12 -0.96 -4.42 -9.16
C THR A 12 -1.95 -3.32 -9.53
N ILE A 13 -1.74 -2.72 -10.68
CA ILE A 13 -2.61 -1.66 -11.20
C ILE A 13 -3.29 -2.17 -12.46
N THR A 14 -4.61 -2.12 -12.47
CA THR A 14 -5.41 -2.60 -13.62
C THR A 14 -6.35 -1.48 -14.07
N PRO A 15 -6.40 -1.19 -15.37
CA PRO A 15 -5.56 -1.69 -16.45
C PRO A 15 -4.13 -1.20 -16.31
N CYS A 16 -3.24 -1.62 -17.20
CA CYS A 16 -1.86 -1.17 -17.19
C CYS A 16 -1.83 0.36 -17.23
N PRO A 17 -1.13 1.01 -16.31
CA PRO A 17 -1.15 2.48 -16.24
C PRO A 17 -0.44 3.12 -17.43
N SER A 18 -0.97 4.25 -17.87
CA SER A 18 -0.35 5.02 -18.95
C SER A 18 0.94 5.67 -18.47
N VAL A 19 1.80 6.02 -19.42
CA VAL A 19 3.05 6.71 -19.09
C VAL A 19 2.76 8.01 -18.35
N GLU A 20 1.75 8.75 -18.80
CA GLU A 20 1.38 10.01 -18.18
C GLU A 20 0.94 9.81 -16.72
N PHE A 21 0.17 8.76 -16.47
CA PHE A 21 -0.28 8.48 -15.12
C PHE A 21 0.88 8.10 -14.22
N ILE A 22 1.79 7.26 -14.72
CA ILE A 22 3.00 6.86 -13.98
C ILE A 22 3.81 8.09 -13.59
N GLU A 23 4.04 8.98 -14.54
CA GLU A 23 4.80 10.20 -14.30
C GLU A 23 4.10 11.09 -13.29
N ARG A 24 2.78 11.19 -13.39
CA ARG A 24 1.99 12.02 -12.49
C ARG A 24 2.09 11.53 -11.04
N ILE A 25 1.95 10.23 -10.83
CA ILE A 25 2.06 9.64 -9.49
C ILE A 25 3.48 9.84 -8.95
N ASN A 26 4.49 9.52 -9.76
CA ASN A 26 5.87 9.58 -9.29
C ASN A 26 6.33 11.01 -9.04
N LEU A 27 5.83 11.95 -9.82
CA LEU A 27 6.10 13.36 -9.56
C LEU A 27 5.47 13.80 -8.24
N PHE A 28 4.20 13.41 -8.01
CA PHE A 28 3.52 13.70 -6.76
C PHE A 28 4.31 13.16 -5.56
N SER A 29 4.77 11.92 -5.66
CA SER A 29 5.50 11.28 -4.57
C SER A 29 6.89 11.85 -4.34
N SER A 30 7.44 12.58 -5.31
CA SER A 30 8.75 13.20 -5.18
C SER A 30 8.71 14.53 -4.45
N LYS A 31 7.52 15.06 -4.18
CA LYS A 31 7.36 16.40 -3.61
C LYS A 31 7.08 16.34 -2.12
N ARG A 32 7.48 17.41 -1.45
CA ARG A 32 7.14 17.62 -0.06
C ARG A 32 5.71 18.14 0.04
N HIS A 33 4.92 17.60 0.97
CA HIS A 33 3.53 17.98 1.15
C HIS A 33 3.29 18.63 2.51
N ASP A 34 2.21 19.41 2.59
CA ASP A 34 1.78 20.04 3.83
C ASP A 34 0.99 19.02 4.64
N GLU A 35 1.54 18.59 5.78
CA GLU A 35 0.90 17.57 6.60
C GLU A 35 -0.43 18.00 7.21
N LYS A 36 -0.79 19.28 7.09
CA LYS A 36 -2.11 19.76 7.51
C LYS A 36 -3.19 19.44 6.48
N ARG A 37 -2.79 19.22 5.24
CA ARG A 37 -3.71 18.95 4.13
C ARG A 37 -3.61 17.54 3.58
N TYR A 38 -2.49 16.88 3.82
CA TYR A 38 -2.19 15.56 3.27
C TYR A 38 -1.91 14.61 4.41
N PRO A 39 -1.94 13.29 4.15
CA PRO A 39 -1.68 12.30 5.20
C PRO A 39 -0.33 12.44 5.87
N GLY A 40 0.62 13.06 5.20
CA GLY A 40 1.96 13.27 5.75
C GLY A 40 2.76 14.21 4.88
N ILE A 41 4.06 14.31 5.17
CA ILE A 41 4.96 15.16 4.40
C ILE A 41 5.41 14.48 3.13
N TRP A 42 5.70 13.18 3.21
CA TRP A 42 6.25 12.42 2.09
C TRP A 42 5.40 11.20 1.79
N CYS A 43 4.93 11.10 0.55
CA CYS A 43 4.32 9.89 0.04
C CYS A 43 5.44 9.03 -0.54
N GLN A 44 5.64 7.85 0.01
CA GLN A 44 6.71 6.97 -0.47
C GLN A 44 6.21 5.81 -1.31
N TRP A 45 4.96 5.87 -1.75
CA TRP A 45 4.43 4.93 -2.74
C TRP A 45 4.71 5.48 -4.13
N ILE A 46 5.29 4.65 -4.98
CA ILE A 46 5.60 5.01 -6.36
C ILE A 46 5.14 3.90 -7.30
N ILE A 47 5.04 4.24 -8.58
CA ILE A 47 4.80 3.21 -9.59
C ILE A 47 6.17 2.82 -10.13
N ASN A 48 6.51 1.54 -9.98
CA ASN A 48 7.84 1.04 -10.32
C ASN A 48 7.94 0.65 -11.80
N SER A 49 9.09 0.13 -12.19
CA SER A 49 9.34 -0.23 -13.59
C SER A 49 8.48 -1.38 -14.09
N ASN A 50 7.86 -2.13 -13.19
CA ASN A 50 6.92 -3.19 -13.56
C ASN A 50 5.49 -2.67 -13.75
N GLY A 51 5.27 -1.37 -13.51
CA GLY A 51 3.94 -0.80 -13.60
C GLY A 51 3.08 -1.06 -12.38
N ASN A 52 3.70 -1.42 -11.26
CA ASN A 52 3.00 -1.72 -10.00
C ASN A 52 3.31 -0.65 -8.96
N LEU A 53 2.41 -0.52 -7.98
CA LEU A 53 2.62 0.43 -6.88
C LEU A 53 3.44 -0.25 -5.80
N SER A 54 4.53 0.38 -5.41
CA SER A 54 5.42 -0.18 -4.39
C SER A 54 6.09 0.93 -3.57
N TRP A 55 6.70 0.53 -2.46
CA TRP A 55 7.46 1.44 -1.61
C TRP A 55 8.77 1.83 -2.30
N ASN A 56 9.16 3.09 -2.19
CA ASN A 56 10.38 3.58 -2.85
C ASN A 56 11.67 3.26 -2.10
N GLY A 57 11.57 2.59 -0.95
CA GLY A 57 12.73 2.21 -0.16
C GLY A 57 13.26 3.27 0.80
N ALA A 58 12.65 4.44 0.83
CA ALA A 58 13.12 5.51 1.69
C ALA A 58 12.71 5.26 3.15
N GLU A 59 13.48 5.84 4.08
CA GLU A 59 13.23 5.69 5.50
C GLU A 59 12.08 6.56 5.98
N LYS A 60 11.54 6.22 7.12
CA LYS A 60 10.59 7.07 7.86
C LYS A 60 9.31 7.35 7.10
N PHE A 61 8.69 6.29 6.59
CA PHE A 61 7.41 6.42 5.92
C PHE A 61 6.29 6.37 6.96
N TYR A 62 5.69 7.51 7.22
CA TYR A 62 4.60 7.62 8.18
C TYR A 62 3.26 7.70 7.47
N ASN A 63 2.22 7.20 8.13
CA ASN A 63 0.84 7.25 7.61
C ASN A 63 0.71 6.56 6.25
N TYR A 64 1.39 5.46 6.09
CA TYR A 64 1.49 4.80 4.79
C TYR A 64 0.15 4.24 4.30
N THR A 65 -0.72 3.79 5.20
CA THR A 65 -2.04 3.31 4.81
C THR A 65 -2.94 4.48 4.43
N GLU A 66 -2.87 5.57 5.16
CA GLU A 66 -3.62 6.78 4.84
C GLU A 66 -3.20 7.35 3.48
N TRP A 67 -1.90 7.26 3.16
CA TRP A 67 -1.42 7.66 1.84
C TRP A 67 -1.99 6.78 0.74
N LEU A 68 -2.14 5.47 0.98
CA LEU A 68 -2.76 4.59 0.01
C LEU A 68 -4.21 4.99 -0.23
N GLN A 69 -4.95 5.28 0.85
CA GLN A 69 -6.33 5.72 0.71
C GLN A 69 -6.41 7.03 -0.08
N TYR A 70 -5.50 7.95 0.20
CA TYR A 70 -5.44 9.22 -0.51
C TYR A 70 -5.22 9.00 -2.02
N LEU A 71 -4.23 8.17 -2.36
CA LEU A 71 -3.93 7.88 -3.75
C LEU A 71 -5.10 7.21 -4.47
N VAL A 72 -5.76 6.27 -3.80
CA VAL A 72 -6.92 5.60 -4.37
C VAL A 72 -8.03 6.61 -4.65
N ASP A 73 -8.35 7.47 -3.67
CA ASP A 73 -9.46 8.38 -3.79
C ASP A 73 -9.21 9.52 -4.78
N GLU A 74 -7.97 10.03 -4.82
CA GLU A 74 -7.66 11.24 -5.58
C GLU A 74 -7.06 10.94 -6.95
N TYR A 75 -6.49 9.77 -7.16
CA TYR A 75 -5.79 9.45 -8.39
C TYR A 75 -6.30 8.20 -9.08
N PHE A 76 -6.30 7.06 -8.40
CA PHE A 76 -6.59 5.79 -9.06
C PHE A 76 -8.06 5.67 -9.45
N LYS A 77 -8.96 5.84 -8.51
CA LYS A 77 -10.40 5.74 -8.81
C LYS A 77 -10.86 6.74 -9.87
N PRO A 78 -10.52 8.03 -9.76
CA PRO A 78 -10.98 9.00 -10.76
C PRO A 78 -10.50 8.69 -12.17
N GLN A 79 -9.35 8.04 -12.31
CA GLN A 79 -8.79 7.71 -13.61
C GLN A 79 -9.15 6.29 -14.08
N GLY A 80 -9.98 5.61 -13.32
CA GLY A 80 -10.43 4.27 -13.71
C GLY A 80 -9.44 3.15 -13.44
N TYR A 81 -8.48 3.38 -12.56
CA TYR A 81 -7.51 2.35 -12.19
C TYR A 81 -7.92 1.66 -10.90
N GLU A 82 -7.58 0.38 -10.83
CA GLU A 82 -7.90 -0.44 -9.68
C GLU A 82 -6.63 -1.06 -9.13
N LEU A 83 -6.46 -0.97 -7.82
CA LEU A 83 -5.35 -1.59 -7.11
C LEU A 83 -5.78 -2.91 -6.49
N ASN A 84 -4.92 -3.90 -6.58
CA ASN A 84 -5.10 -5.20 -5.95
C ASN A 84 -3.75 -5.73 -5.47
N GLY A 85 -3.75 -6.47 -4.37
CA GLY A 85 -2.54 -7.13 -3.93
C GLY A 85 -2.31 -7.03 -2.44
N LYS A 86 -1.09 -7.38 -2.06
CA LYS A 86 -0.69 -7.43 -0.67
C LYS A 86 0.73 -6.90 -0.53
N VAL A 87 0.95 -6.10 0.50
CA VAL A 87 2.29 -5.64 0.88
C VAL A 87 2.46 -5.94 2.36
N ASN A 88 3.53 -6.64 2.70
CA ASN A 88 3.88 -6.90 4.09
C ASN A 88 4.68 -5.72 4.64
N TYR A 89 4.49 -5.42 5.94
CA TYR A 89 5.26 -4.35 6.57
C TYR A 89 5.85 -4.84 7.87
N ARG A 90 6.97 -4.21 8.23
CA ARG A 90 7.66 -4.51 9.49
C ARG A 90 8.34 -3.24 9.98
N GLY A 91 7.92 -2.79 11.16
CA GLY A 91 8.55 -1.65 11.82
C GLY A 91 9.79 -2.07 12.59
N GLU A 92 10.35 -1.11 13.31
CA GLU A 92 11.56 -1.36 14.09
C GLU A 92 11.28 -2.27 15.28
N ARG A 93 10.09 -2.15 15.88
CA ARG A 93 9.69 -3.07 16.94
C ARG A 93 9.11 -4.32 16.28
N PHE A 94 9.53 -5.49 16.75
CA PHE A 94 9.16 -6.72 16.07
C PHE A 94 7.66 -7.01 16.12
N GLU A 95 6.96 -6.49 17.13
CA GLU A 95 5.50 -6.68 17.20
C GLU A 95 4.76 -5.75 16.24
N ASP A 96 5.43 -4.74 15.68
CA ASP A 96 4.85 -3.85 14.68
C ASP A 96 5.04 -4.46 13.29
N THR A 97 4.25 -5.46 13.02
CA THR A 97 4.34 -6.27 11.81
C THR A 97 2.93 -6.58 11.32
N GLY A 98 2.78 -6.72 10.02
CA GLY A 98 1.48 -7.08 9.46
C GLY A 98 1.48 -7.00 7.96
N ALA A 99 0.31 -6.82 7.40
CA ALA A 99 0.16 -6.74 5.95
C ALA A 99 -0.96 -5.76 5.59
N ILE A 100 -0.81 -5.15 4.42
CA ILE A 100 -1.83 -4.30 3.83
C ILE A 100 -2.37 -5.05 2.63
N TYR A 101 -3.68 -5.24 2.60
CA TYR A 101 -4.38 -5.88 1.50
C TYR A 101 -5.21 -4.85 0.77
N ILE A 102 -5.18 -4.90 -0.56
CA ILE A 102 -6.08 -4.08 -1.37
C ILE A 102 -6.79 -5.01 -2.35
N TRP A 103 -8.10 -4.89 -2.40
CA TRP A 103 -8.93 -5.62 -3.35
C TRP A 103 -9.91 -4.63 -3.96
N ALA A 104 -9.84 -4.46 -5.28
CA ALA A 104 -10.73 -3.54 -6.00
C ALA A 104 -10.75 -2.17 -5.30
N ASN A 105 -9.58 -1.63 -4.98
CA ASN A 105 -9.37 -0.34 -4.32
C ASN A 105 -9.85 -0.26 -2.86
N ASN A 106 -10.29 -1.38 -2.29
CA ASN A 106 -10.65 -1.42 -0.87
C ASN A 106 -9.44 -1.84 -0.06
N ILE A 107 -9.07 -1.01 0.90
CA ILE A 107 -7.84 -1.19 1.67
C ILE A 107 -8.18 -1.79 3.03
N ARG A 108 -7.43 -2.84 3.38
CA ARG A 108 -7.52 -3.48 4.68
C ARG A 108 -6.12 -3.67 5.23
N GLN A 109 -5.97 -3.44 6.51
CA GLN A 109 -4.67 -3.62 7.17
C GLN A 109 -4.84 -4.66 8.27
N LYS A 110 -3.97 -5.66 8.25
CA LYS A 110 -3.94 -6.68 9.29
C LYS A 110 -2.75 -6.42 10.17
N TYR A 111 -3.01 -6.36 11.48
CA TYR A 111 -2.01 -6.06 12.49
C TYR A 111 -1.58 -7.31 13.22
N GLY A 112 -0.42 -7.23 13.82
CA GLY A 112 0.06 -8.24 14.71
C GLY A 112 1.31 -8.90 14.19
N TYR A 113 2.03 -9.51 15.11
CA TYR A 113 3.23 -10.25 14.79
C TYR A 113 2.86 -11.67 14.34
N TYR A 114 3.37 -12.04 13.18
CA TYR A 114 3.16 -13.37 12.64
C TYR A 114 4.51 -14.02 12.40
N ASP A 115 4.69 -15.18 12.99
CA ASP A 115 5.85 -16.02 12.72
C ASP A 115 5.44 -17.07 11.69
N VAL A 116 4.82 -16.60 10.61
CA VAL A 116 4.32 -17.42 9.53
C VAL A 116 4.79 -16.83 8.21
N ASP A 117 4.82 -17.66 7.19
CA ASP A 117 5.20 -17.21 5.88
C ASP A 117 4.03 -16.51 5.16
N GLU A 118 4.30 -15.99 3.98
CA GLU A 118 3.30 -15.26 3.22
C GLU A 118 2.09 -16.12 2.86
N ASP A 119 2.32 -17.40 2.56
CA ASP A 119 1.24 -18.27 2.15
C ASP A 119 0.27 -18.50 3.31
N GLU A 120 0.80 -18.72 4.51
CA GLU A 120 -0.05 -18.88 5.68
C GLU A 120 -0.83 -17.62 5.98
N LEU A 121 -0.21 -16.46 5.83
CA LEU A 121 -0.89 -15.20 6.05
C LEU A 121 -2.01 -15.01 5.03
N LEU A 122 -1.78 -15.36 3.79
CA LEU A 122 -2.81 -15.29 2.75
C LEU A 122 -3.96 -16.24 3.03
N LEU A 123 -3.66 -17.43 3.54
CA LEU A 123 -4.70 -18.41 3.85
C LEU A 123 -5.57 -17.97 5.01
N SER A 124 -5.04 -17.17 5.91
CA SER A 124 -5.81 -16.73 7.07
C SER A 124 -6.71 -15.54 6.79
N VAL A 125 -6.52 -14.86 5.65
CA VAL A 125 -7.30 -13.68 5.29
C VAL A 125 -7.60 -13.73 3.80
N THR A 126 -8.88 -13.67 3.47
CA THR A 126 -9.30 -13.60 2.07
C THR A 126 -10.26 -12.44 1.90
N MET A 127 -10.55 -12.12 0.65
CA MET A 127 -11.52 -11.09 0.30
C MET A 127 -12.63 -11.70 -0.55
N ASP A 128 -13.85 -11.32 -0.28
CA ASP A 128 -14.97 -11.80 -1.08
C ASP A 128 -15.08 -10.98 -2.37
N SER A 129 -16.08 -11.31 -3.18
CA SER A 129 -16.27 -10.66 -4.47
C SER A 129 -16.61 -9.18 -4.37
N ASN A 130 -16.98 -8.72 -3.19
CA ASN A 130 -17.29 -7.31 -2.95
C ASN A 130 -16.10 -6.55 -2.38
N GLY A 131 -14.94 -7.19 -2.29
CA GLY A 131 -13.75 -6.57 -1.73
C GLY A 131 -13.73 -6.55 -0.21
N LYS A 132 -14.64 -7.26 0.43
CA LYS A 132 -14.70 -7.33 1.88
C LYS A 132 -13.76 -8.42 2.38
N VAL A 133 -12.99 -8.12 3.40
CA VAL A 133 -12.09 -9.10 4.00
C VAL A 133 -12.91 -10.12 4.75
N VAL A 134 -12.66 -11.40 4.45
CA VAL A 134 -13.31 -12.52 5.12
C VAL A 134 -12.23 -13.28 5.86
N GLN A 135 -12.43 -13.44 7.17
CA GLN A 135 -11.48 -14.18 7.98
C GLN A 135 -11.55 -15.66 7.65
N GLU A 136 -10.42 -16.22 7.26
CA GLU A 136 -10.34 -17.64 6.98
C GLU A 136 -10.14 -18.42 8.25
N ILE A 137 -10.73 -19.60 8.29
CA ILE A 137 -10.54 -20.53 9.39
C ILE A 137 -9.55 -21.59 8.90
N LEU A 138 -8.42 -21.60 9.49
CA LEU A 138 -7.39 -22.56 9.15
C LEU A 138 -7.43 -23.75 10.06
#